data_1eccde6aea3df9c26bb7bf0a118dea4e
#
_entry.id   1eccde6aea3df9c26bb7bf0a118dea4e
#
_cell.length_a   1.000
_cell.length_b   1.000
_cell.length_c   1.000
_cell.angle_alpha   90.00
_cell.angle_beta   90.00
_cell.angle_gamma   90.00
#
_symmetry.space_group_name_H-M   'P 1'
#
loop_
_entity.id
_entity.type
_entity.pdbx_description
1 polymer ?
#
loop_
_entity_poly.entity_id
_entity_poly.type
_entity_poly.pdbx_seq_one_letter_code
_entity_poly.pdbx_strand_id
1 'polypeptide(L)'
;MLDGLLPVLITMALALLVIGAVRRINLWRAGQPESVSLIAGLMAMPRRYLVDLHHVVGRDKYMSNTHVATGGGFVLSLALIVLVHLFGLDSKILAWALLAATALMFVGALFVYKRRQNPPARLSKGPWMRLPKSLLVFAVTFFIVTLPVAGVLPEDFGGWVLAVILLIGIAYGLGEMLFGMTWGGPMKHAFAGALHLAFHRRPERFGGGRSTGLKPVDLGAEVLGVAKPSDFKWNQLLGFDACVQCGRCEAVCPAFAAGQPLNPKKLIQDMVVGLAGGSDAKYAGSPYPGREVGQAKGGPTQVITEGLVNPETLWSCTTCRACVEECPMMIEHVDAIVDMRRFLTMEKGNTPNKGAETLDNLIATDNPNGFDPGGRMNWAADQNLKVMADVKETDVLFWVSDGAFDMRSQRILRAFVKLLKAADVDFAVLGDEERDSGDVARRLGDDATFQSLAKRNIAVLNRYKFNRIVTTDPHAFHCLKNEYKDFGGDYEVLHHTTFINELVKAGMLKLDMYKGGTVTYHDPCYLGRYNGEYDSPRELLNELGIELAEMERSGFRSRCCGGGGGAPITDIPGERRIADMRMEDVKATGAELVAVGCQQCTAMLEGVVEPRPEVKDIAEIVAESLVEEVH
;
A
#
# COMPACT_ATOMS: atom_id res chain seq x y z
N MET A 1 37.62 14.15 -33.66
CA MET A 1 36.85 12.89 -33.71
C MET A 1 35.71 12.88 -32.68
N LEU A 2 35.99 13.22 -31.42
CA LEU A 2 34.97 13.33 -30.39
C LEU A 2 33.87 14.35 -30.77
N ASP A 3 34.24 15.56 -31.19
CA ASP A 3 33.32 16.65 -31.51
C ASP A 3 32.31 16.30 -32.61
N GLY A 4 32.70 15.41 -33.57
CA GLY A 4 31.79 14.97 -34.63
C GLY A 4 30.91 13.77 -34.23
N LEU A 5 31.45 12.80 -33.50
CA LEU A 5 30.75 11.55 -33.19
C LEU A 5 29.93 11.60 -31.89
N LEU A 6 30.31 12.41 -30.92
CA LEU A 6 29.60 12.53 -29.65
C LEU A 6 28.17 13.06 -29.80
N PRO A 7 27.90 14.17 -30.52
CA PRO A 7 26.55 14.63 -30.79
C PRO A 7 25.71 13.58 -31.55
N VAL A 8 26.31 12.83 -32.49
CA VAL A 8 25.63 11.76 -33.23
C VAL A 8 25.17 10.64 -32.29
N LEU A 9 26.05 10.19 -31.38
CA LEU A 9 25.71 9.17 -30.38
C LEU A 9 24.60 9.63 -29.41
N ILE A 10 24.68 10.88 -28.96
CA ILE A 10 23.64 11.45 -28.08
C ILE A 10 22.30 11.54 -28.85
N THR A 11 22.31 12.04 -30.08
CA THR A 11 21.09 12.13 -30.92
C THR A 11 20.47 10.76 -31.16
N MET A 12 21.29 9.76 -31.48
CA MET A 12 20.82 8.39 -31.70
C MET A 12 20.22 7.79 -30.42
N ALA A 13 20.88 8.00 -29.29
CA ALA A 13 20.37 7.51 -28.00
C ALA A 13 19.03 8.19 -27.62
N LEU A 14 18.89 9.49 -27.85
CA LEU A 14 17.65 10.23 -27.61
C LEU A 14 16.53 9.79 -28.59
N ALA A 15 16.87 9.55 -29.87
CA ALA A 15 15.89 9.03 -30.82
C ALA A 15 15.36 7.65 -30.41
N LEU A 16 16.25 6.75 -29.99
CA LEU A 16 15.87 5.43 -29.47
C LEU A 16 15.06 5.53 -28.18
N LEU A 17 15.39 6.48 -27.30
CA LEU A 17 14.60 6.77 -26.10
C LEU A 17 13.17 7.18 -26.48
N VAL A 18 12.99 8.10 -27.44
CA VAL A 18 11.67 8.57 -27.90
C VAL A 18 10.87 7.43 -28.55
N ILE A 19 11.49 6.66 -29.45
CA ILE A 19 10.83 5.50 -30.08
C ILE A 19 10.38 4.50 -29.01
N GLY A 20 11.25 4.19 -28.04
CA GLY A 20 10.93 3.32 -26.92
C GLY A 20 9.82 3.89 -26.03
N ALA A 21 9.81 5.22 -25.81
CA ALA A 21 8.76 5.91 -25.05
C ALA A 21 7.39 5.76 -25.73
N VAL A 22 7.31 6.01 -27.03
CA VAL A 22 6.08 5.82 -27.81
C VAL A 22 5.60 4.37 -27.71
N ARG A 23 6.51 3.40 -27.90
CA ARG A 23 6.21 1.98 -27.74
C ARG A 23 5.64 1.68 -26.34
N ARG A 24 6.24 2.20 -25.28
CA ARG A 24 5.80 2.00 -23.90
C ARG A 24 4.43 2.61 -23.64
N ILE A 25 4.23 3.85 -24.07
CA ILE A 25 2.94 4.55 -23.95
C ILE A 25 1.82 3.75 -24.65
N ASN A 26 2.10 3.18 -25.81
CA ASN A 26 1.13 2.34 -26.53
C ASN A 26 0.76 1.06 -25.76
N LEU A 27 1.69 0.47 -25.00
CA LEU A 27 1.35 -0.65 -24.10
C LEU A 27 0.39 -0.21 -23.00
N TRP A 28 0.60 0.95 -22.38
CA TRP A 28 -0.31 1.45 -21.35
C TRP A 28 -1.68 1.84 -21.93
N ARG A 29 -1.71 2.41 -23.13
CA ARG A 29 -2.96 2.75 -23.84
C ARG A 29 -3.82 1.54 -24.21
N ALA A 30 -3.29 0.33 -24.10
CA ALA A 30 -4.10 -0.90 -24.21
C ALA A 30 -5.06 -1.06 -23.01
N GLY A 31 -4.85 -0.36 -21.91
CA GLY A 31 -5.73 -0.36 -20.73
C GLY A 31 -6.96 0.51 -20.92
N GLN A 32 -7.93 0.33 -20.01
CA GLN A 32 -9.18 1.09 -19.98
C GLN A 32 -8.92 2.59 -19.77
N PRO A 33 -9.76 3.45 -20.31
CA PRO A 33 -9.63 4.89 -20.12
C PRO A 33 -9.81 5.30 -18.66
N GLU A 34 -9.02 6.27 -18.23
CA GLU A 34 -9.17 6.97 -16.95
C GLU A 34 -8.84 8.44 -17.16
N SER A 35 -9.69 9.32 -16.67
CA SER A 35 -9.48 10.75 -16.74
C SER A 35 -8.54 11.21 -15.63
N VAL A 36 -7.36 11.69 -16.00
CA VAL A 36 -6.40 12.31 -15.06
C VAL A 36 -6.00 13.67 -15.60
N SER A 37 -6.12 14.70 -14.78
CA SER A 37 -5.68 16.04 -15.17
C SER A 37 -4.17 16.10 -15.28
N LEU A 38 -3.66 16.31 -16.50
CA LEU A 38 -2.22 16.48 -16.75
C LEU A 38 -1.63 17.64 -15.96
N ILE A 39 -2.32 18.78 -15.96
CA ILE A 39 -1.83 20.00 -15.27
C ILE A 39 -1.76 19.76 -13.77
N ALA A 40 -2.84 19.26 -13.15
CA ALA A 40 -2.86 18.95 -11.72
C ALA A 40 -1.80 17.89 -11.37
N GLY A 41 -1.62 16.88 -12.23
CA GLY A 41 -0.61 15.84 -12.06
C GLY A 41 0.82 16.39 -12.08
N LEU A 42 1.14 17.25 -13.05
CA LEU A 42 2.46 17.90 -13.13
C LEU A 42 2.72 18.84 -11.96
N MET A 43 1.70 19.57 -11.49
CA MET A 43 1.81 20.42 -10.29
C MET A 43 2.01 19.60 -9.01
N ALA A 44 1.41 18.44 -8.91
CA ALA A 44 1.56 17.53 -7.77
C ALA A 44 2.91 16.76 -7.78
N MET A 45 3.55 16.64 -8.94
CA MET A 45 4.76 15.83 -9.13
C MET A 45 5.92 16.19 -8.18
N PRO A 46 6.27 17.48 -7.96
CA PRO A 46 7.34 17.84 -7.02
C PRO A 46 7.05 17.34 -5.59
N ARG A 47 5.83 17.52 -5.10
CA ARG A 47 5.43 17.03 -3.78
C ARG A 47 5.48 15.51 -3.71
N ARG A 48 4.91 14.82 -4.69
CA ARG A 48 4.93 13.35 -4.75
C ARG A 48 6.36 12.79 -4.79
N TYR A 49 7.25 13.46 -5.51
CA TYR A 49 8.66 13.05 -5.55
C TYR A 49 9.38 13.37 -4.24
N LEU A 50 9.33 14.62 -3.78
CA LEU A 50 10.09 15.08 -2.63
C LEU A 50 9.53 14.59 -1.29
N VAL A 51 8.20 14.43 -1.17
CA VAL A 51 7.54 14.03 0.06
C VAL A 51 7.15 12.56 0.00
N ASP A 52 6.23 12.17 -0.89
CA ASP A 52 5.62 10.85 -0.84
C ASP A 52 6.61 9.72 -1.16
N LEU A 53 7.41 9.89 -2.21
CA LEU A 53 8.44 8.91 -2.56
C LEU A 53 9.58 8.91 -1.55
N HIS A 54 10.14 10.08 -1.22
CA HIS A 54 11.30 10.16 -0.34
C HIS A 54 10.98 9.84 1.11
N HIS A 55 9.74 10.04 1.59
CA HIS A 55 9.32 9.55 2.91
C HIS A 55 9.54 8.04 3.05
N VAL A 56 9.21 7.27 2.02
CA VAL A 56 9.44 5.81 2.02
C VAL A 56 10.91 5.45 1.80
N VAL A 57 11.58 6.13 0.86
CA VAL A 57 13.00 5.91 0.60
C VAL A 57 13.84 6.29 1.82
N GLY A 58 13.49 7.39 2.49
CA GLY A 58 14.16 7.93 3.69
C GLY A 58 14.10 7.03 4.92
N ARG A 59 13.22 6.03 4.96
CA ARG A 59 13.21 4.96 5.97
C ARG A 59 14.53 4.15 5.98
N ASP A 60 15.30 4.23 4.90
CA ASP A 60 16.67 3.74 4.78
C ASP A 60 17.57 4.93 4.38
N LYS A 61 18.18 5.58 5.37
CA LYS A 61 19.01 6.78 5.19
C LYS A 61 20.14 6.58 4.16
N TYR A 62 20.75 5.39 4.15
CA TYR A 62 21.77 5.06 3.18
C TYR A 62 21.22 5.13 1.75
N MET A 63 20.05 4.53 1.51
CA MET A 63 19.40 4.55 0.20
C MET A 63 18.91 5.93 -0.19
N SER A 64 18.40 6.71 0.74
CA SER A 64 17.93 8.06 0.47
C SER A 64 19.04 8.93 -0.07
N ASN A 65 20.17 9.02 0.65
CA ASN A 65 21.31 9.84 0.25
C ASN A 65 21.94 9.35 -1.06
N THR A 66 22.08 8.02 -1.21
CA THR A 66 22.58 7.40 -2.43
C THR A 66 21.68 7.69 -3.63
N HIS A 67 20.36 7.63 -3.44
CA HIS A 67 19.39 7.89 -4.51
C HIS A 67 19.38 9.36 -4.92
N VAL A 68 19.44 10.29 -3.99
CA VAL A 68 19.52 11.73 -4.29
C VAL A 68 20.79 12.05 -5.07
N ALA A 69 21.94 11.53 -4.65
CA ALA A 69 23.22 11.77 -5.33
C ALA A 69 23.23 11.15 -6.75
N THR A 70 22.78 9.88 -6.87
CA THR A 70 22.80 9.18 -8.16
C THR A 70 21.72 9.69 -9.11
N GLY A 71 20.47 9.74 -8.65
CA GLY A 71 19.32 10.13 -9.49
C GLY A 71 19.31 11.62 -9.79
N GLY A 72 19.57 12.47 -8.80
CA GLY A 72 19.70 13.92 -9.00
C GLY A 72 20.88 14.26 -9.89
N GLY A 73 22.05 13.64 -9.63
CA GLY A 73 23.23 13.78 -10.46
C GLY A 73 22.99 13.33 -11.90
N PHE A 74 22.28 12.22 -12.12
CA PHE A 74 21.92 11.72 -13.45
C PHE A 74 21.02 12.70 -14.23
N VAL A 75 19.91 13.15 -13.63
CA VAL A 75 18.96 14.05 -14.28
C VAL A 75 19.62 15.38 -14.66
N LEU A 76 20.39 15.95 -13.74
CA LEU A 76 21.14 17.19 -13.99
C LEU A 76 22.23 16.99 -15.06
N SER A 77 22.98 15.89 -14.98
CA SER A 77 24.00 15.56 -15.99
C SER A 77 23.37 15.41 -17.38
N LEU A 78 22.24 14.72 -17.51
CA LEU A 78 21.59 14.51 -18.79
C LEU A 78 21.14 15.84 -19.42
N ALA A 79 20.55 16.73 -18.66
CA ALA A 79 20.16 18.07 -19.14
C ALA A 79 21.40 18.88 -19.60
N LEU A 80 22.47 18.89 -18.81
CA LEU A 80 23.69 19.61 -19.13
C LEU A 80 24.46 18.97 -20.31
N ILE A 81 24.46 17.64 -20.46
CA ILE A 81 25.03 16.94 -21.62
C ILE A 81 24.37 17.41 -22.91
N VAL A 82 23.04 17.54 -22.92
CA VAL A 82 22.30 18.03 -24.07
C VAL A 82 22.70 19.49 -24.42
N LEU A 83 22.83 20.34 -23.42
CA LEU A 83 23.23 21.74 -23.61
C LEU A 83 24.68 21.87 -24.13
N VAL A 84 25.62 21.19 -23.46
CA VAL A 84 27.06 21.34 -23.70
C VAL A 84 27.51 20.52 -24.92
N HIS A 85 27.14 19.24 -25.02
CA HIS A 85 27.69 18.33 -26.03
C HIS A 85 26.80 18.09 -27.24
N LEU A 86 25.47 18.31 -27.13
CA LEU A 86 24.57 18.19 -28.30
C LEU A 86 24.36 19.54 -28.97
N PHE A 87 24.00 20.58 -28.22
CA PHE A 87 23.80 21.94 -28.78
C PHE A 87 25.11 22.73 -28.88
N GLY A 88 26.22 22.23 -28.32
CA GLY A 88 27.53 22.88 -28.44
C GLY A 88 27.59 24.25 -27.78
N LEU A 89 26.87 24.47 -26.68
CA LEU A 89 26.92 25.73 -25.93
C LEU A 89 28.30 25.88 -25.27
N ASP A 90 29.14 26.73 -25.83
CA ASP A 90 30.47 27.07 -25.31
C ASP A 90 30.36 27.98 -24.08
N SER A 91 30.11 27.33 -22.93
CA SER A 91 29.99 27.99 -21.62
C SER A 91 30.77 27.23 -20.57
N LYS A 92 31.82 27.83 -20.07
CA LYS A 92 32.61 27.27 -18.95
C LYS A 92 31.75 27.01 -17.72
N ILE A 93 30.75 27.86 -17.45
CA ILE A 93 29.83 27.69 -16.30
C ILE A 93 29.02 26.39 -16.46
N LEU A 94 28.46 26.12 -17.63
CA LEU A 94 27.70 24.89 -17.90
C LEU A 94 28.63 23.66 -17.86
N ALA A 95 29.83 23.76 -18.39
CA ALA A 95 30.82 22.68 -18.34
C ALA A 95 31.22 22.34 -16.90
N TRP A 96 31.52 23.34 -16.06
CA TRP A 96 31.80 23.12 -14.64
C TRP A 96 30.60 22.56 -13.87
N ALA A 97 29.38 23.02 -14.19
CA ALA A 97 28.16 22.43 -13.61
C ALA A 97 28.00 20.96 -14.00
N LEU A 98 28.31 20.60 -15.26
CA LEU A 98 28.29 19.20 -15.73
C LEU A 98 29.35 18.35 -15.02
N LEU A 99 30.57 18.87 -14.83
CA LEU A 99 31.61 18.19 -14.05
C LEU A 99 31.15 17.93 -12.62
N ALA A 100 30.54 18.92 -11.96
CA ALA A 100 30.01 18.76 -10.61
C ALA A 100 28.86 17.72 -10.55
N ALA A 101 27.94 17.73 -11.51
CA ALA A 101 26.82 16.80 -11.58
C ALA A 101 27.27 15.36 -11.83
N THR A 102 28.22 15.16 -12.76
CA THR A 102 28.79 13.82 -13.02
C THR A 102 29.65 13.31 -11.86
N ALA A 103 30.38 14.19 -11.17
CA ALA A 103 31.10 13.84 -9.94
C ALA A 103 30.15 13.41 -8.81
N LEU A 104 29.07 14.15 -8.58
CA LEU A 104 28.03 13.77 -7.61
C LEU A 104 27.40 12.42 -7.95
N MET A 105 27.05 12.22 -9.23
CA MET A 105 26.54 10.95 -9.73
C MET A 105 27.54 9.80 -9.52
N PHE A 106 28.83 10.03 -9.79
CA PHE A 106 29.88 9.04 -9.59
C PHE A 106 29.97 8.59 -8.12
N VAL A 107 29.98 9.54 -7.18
CA VAL A 107 29.98 9.24 -5.75
C VAL A 107 28.76 8.41 -5.37
N GLY A 108 27.55 8.81 -5.80
CA GLY A 108 26.35 8.04 -5.58
C GLY A 108 26.42 6.63 -6.17
N ALA A 109 26.93 6.50 -7.40
CA ALA A 109 27.08 5.22 -8.09
C ALA A 109 28.08 4.27 -7.37
N LEU A 110 29.13 4.79 -6.73
CA LEU A 110 30.04 3.99 -5.88
C LEU A 110 29.29 3.38 -4.69
N PHE A 111 28.40 4.12 -4.03
CA PHE A 111 27.59 3.59 -2.95
C PHE A 111 26.59 2.55 -3.45
N VAL A 112 25.97 2.76 -4.61
CA VAL A 112 25.14 1.73 -5.27
C VAL A 112 25.96 0.48 -5.56
N TYR A 113 27.16 0.63 -6.11
CA TYR A 113 28.06 -0.48 -6.40
C TYR A 113 28.43 -1.27 -5.14
N LYS A 114 28.84 -0.60 -4.07
CA LYS A 114 29.15 -1.23 -2.77
C LYS A 114 27.96 -2.03 -2.23
N ARG A 115 26.75 -1.45 -2.26
CA ARG A 115 25.53 -2.16 -1.81
C ARG A 115 25.22 -3.38 -2.67
N ARG A 116 25.50 -3.33 -3.98
CA ARG A 116 25.24 -4.44 -4.91
C ARG A 116 26.28 -5.57 -4.84
N GLN A 117 27.39 -5.38 -4.16
CA GLN A 117 28.34 -6.48 -3.86
C GLN A 117 27.71 -7.48 -2.88
N ASN A 118 27.04 -6.99 -1.84
CA ASN A 118 26.32 -7.79 -0.84
C ASN A 118 24.86 -7.30 -0.75
N PRO A 119 24.02 -7.59 -1.75
CA PRO A 119 22.68 -7.04 -1.80
C PRO A 119 21.79 -7.72 -0.76
N PRO A 120 20.91 -6.95 -0.06
CA PRO A 120 19.83 -7.53 0.74
C PRO A 120 19.04 -8.56 -0.06
N ALA A 121 18.59 -9.65 0.60
CA ALA A 121 17.90 -10.76 -0.06
C ALA A 121 16.72 -10.33 -0.94
N ARG A 122 15.99 -9.29 -0.53
CA ARG A 122 14.83 -8.74 -1.26
C ARG A 122 15.15 -8.04 -2.58
N LEU A 123 16.41 -7.69 -2.86
CA LEU A 123 16.77 -6.98 -4.10
C LEU A 123 16.89 -7.95 -5.28
N SER A 124 16.30 -7.58 -6.41
CA SER A 124 16.42 -8.34 -7.67
C SER A 124 17.87 -8.38 -8.15
N LYS A 125 18.24 -9.51 -8.74
CA LYS A 125 19.55 -9.80 -9.35
C LYS A 125 19.49 -9.68 -10.88
N GLY A 126 20.36 -10.36 -11.59
CA GLY A 126 20.43 -10.35 -13.06
C GLY A 126 20.82 -8.98 -13.62
N PRO A 127 20.06 -8.40 -14.57
CA PRO A 127 20.38 -7.11 -15.18
C PRO A 127 20.59 -5.96 -14.19
N TRP A 128 19.94 -6.00 -13.02
CA TRP A 128 20.14 -5.04 -11.95
C TRP A 128 21.58 -5.01 -11.39
N MET A 129 22.34 -6.07 -11.57
CA MET A 129 23.74 -6.13 -11.16
C MET A 129 24.69 -5.36 -12.11
N ARG A 130 24.23 -5.05 -13.34
CA ARG A 130 24.98 -4.23 -14.30
C ARG A 130 24.81 -2.74 -14.03
N LEU A 131 23.64 -2.34 -13.49
CA LEU A 131 23.29 -0.93 -13.28
C LEU A 131 24.38 -0.09 -12.60
N PRO A 132 25.01 -0.52 -11.47
CA PRO A 132 26.06 0.28 -10.86
C PRO A 132 27.27 0.53 -11.77
N LYS A 133 27.67 -0.49 -12.56
CA LYS A 133 28.77 -0.37 -13.51
C LYS A 133 28.44 0.61 -14.63
N SER A 134 27.22 0.53 -15.15
CA SER A 134 26.73 1.44 -16.19
C SER A 134 26.69 2.89 -15.74
N LEU A 135 26.22 3.13 -14.49
CA LEU A 135 26.22 4.44 -13.85
C LEU A 135 27.65 5.02 -13.71
N LEU A 136 28.60 4.19 -13.26
CA LEU A 136 29.99 4.59 -13.12
C LEU A 136 30.63 4.93 -14.46
N VAL A 137 30.45 4.07 -15.47
CA VAL A 137 30.98 4.30 -16.82
C VAL A 137 30.39 5.57 -17.41
N PHE A 138 29.06 5.77 -17.31
CA PHE A 138 28.41 7.00 -17.77
C PHE A 138 29.01 8.24 -17.11
N ALA A 139 29.12 8.24 -15.78
CA ALA A 139 29.61 9.39 -15.04
C ALA A 139 31.09 9.71 -15.39
N VAL A 140 31.95 8.70 -15.42
CA VAL A 140 33.38 8.87 -15.71
C VAL A 140 33.61 9.33 -17.13
N THR A 141 32.94 8.73 -18.11
CA THR A 141 33.18 9.10 -19.52
C THR A 141 32.71 10.51 -19.83
N PHE A 142 31.51 10.91 -19.34
CA PHE A 142 31.06 12.27 -19.52
C PHE A 142 31.84 13.29 -18.70
N PHE A 143 32.35 12.92 -17.53
CA PHE A 143 33.28 13.77 -16.78
C PHE A 143 34.56 14.06 -17.60
N ILE A 144 35.21 13.02 -18.15
CA ILE A 144 36.47 13.17 -18.89
C ILE A 144 36.27 13.99 -20.18
N VAL A 145 35.23 13.70 -20.98
CA VAL A 145 35.00 14.45 -22.25
C VAL A 145 34.59 15.90 -22.02
N THR A 146 34.18 16.28 -20.81
CA THR A 146 33.84 17.65 -20.46
C THR A 146 35.04 18.48 -19.96
N LEU A 147 36.15 17.85 -19.55
CA LEU A 147 37.33 18.56 -19.05
C LEU A 147 37.92 19.57 -20.07
N PRO A 148 38.05 19.25 -21.36
CA PRO A 148 38.51 20.23 -22.35
C PRO A 148 37.56 21.43 -22.48
N VAL A 149 36.24 21.20 -22.54
CA VAL A 149 35.23 22.27 -22.62
C VAL A 149 35.26 23.19 -21.40
N ALA A 150 35.60 22.63 -20.24
CA ALA A 150 35.77 23.41 -19.01
C ALA A 150 37.12 24.18 -18.94
N GLY A 151 38.00 23.95 -19.93
CA GLY A 151 39.32 24.55 -19.96
C GLY A 151 40.34 23.96 -18.99
N VAL A 152 40.10 22.72 -18.51
CA VAL A 152 41.01 22.00 -17.59
C VAL A 152 42.11 21.26 -18.34
N LEU A 153 41.78 20.71 -19.51
CA LEU A 153 42.67 19.95 -20.38
C LEU A 153 42.69 20.52 -21.79
N PRO A 154 43.76 20.31 -22.60
CA PRO A 154 43.77 20.65 -24.02
C PRO A 154 42.72 19.87 -24.81
N GLU A 155 42.23 20.42 -25.93
CA GLU A 155 41.21 19.78 -26.77
C GLU A 155 41.71 18.48 -27.42
N ASP A 156 43.01 18.31 -27.65
CA ASP A 156 43.63 17.12 -28.21
C ASP A 156 44.11 16.11 -27.16
N PHE A 157 43.74 16.30 -25.87
CA PHE A 157 44.12 15.45 -24.78
C PHE A 157 43.85 13.96 -25.04
N GLY A 158 44.88 13.14 -24.88
CA GLY A 158 44.83 11.67 -24.96
C GLY A 158 44.76 11.08 -26.38
N GLY A 159 44.72 11.91 -27.41
CA GLY A 159 44.75 11.49 -28.82
C GLY A 159 43.58 10.55 -29.21
N TRP A 160 43.76 9.89 -30.39
CA TRP A 160 42.68 9.07 -30.96
C TRP A 160 42.31 7.81 -30.15
N VAL A 161 43.30 7.19 -29.46
CA VAL A 161 43.03 5.97 -28.69
C VAL A 161 42.10 6.25 -27.49
N LEU A 162 42.39 7.32 -26.74
CA LEU A 162 41.50 7.72 -25.63
C LEU A 162 40.11 8.11 -26.16
N ALA A 163 40.05 8.82 -27.29
CA ALA A 163 38.79 9.19 -27.91
C ALA A 163 37.93 7.97 -28.26
N VAL A 164 38.50 6.90 -28.82
CA VAL A 164 37.79 5.64 -29.09
C VAL A 164 37.29 4.98 -27.79
N ILE A 165 38.11 4.90 -26.77
CA ILE A 165 37.74 4.32 -25.47
C ILE A 165 36.58 5.09 -24.85
N LEU A 166 36.62 6.43 -24.88
CA LEU A 166 35.56 7.27 -24.35
C LEU A 166 34.25 7.11 -25.15
N LEU A 167 34.31 7.05 -26.50
CA LEU A 167 33.12 6.82 -27.33
C LEU A 167 32.46 5.46 -27.05
N ILE A 168 33.26 4.39 -26.85
CA ILE A 168 32.74 3.08 -26.46
C ILE A 168 32.07 3.14 -25.09
N GLY A 169 32.72 3.79 -24.11
CA GLY A 169 32.16 3.95 -22.77
C GLY A 169 30.87 4.79 -22.76
N ILE A 170 30.84 5.87 -23.55
CA ILE A 170 29.64 6.71 -23.72
C ILE A 170 28.51 5.92 -24.40
N ALA A 171 28.81 5.18 -25.48
CA ALA A 171 27.81 4.35 -26.15
C ALA A 171 27.21 3.30 -25.20
N TYR A 172 28.07 2.66 -24.38
CA TYR A 172 27.60 1.72 -23.33
C TYR A 172 26.76 2.45 -22.27
N GLY A 173 27.23 3.59 -21.75
CA GLY A 173 26.51 4.37 -20.74
C GLY A 173 25.16 4.88 -21.22
N LEU A 174 25.12 5.50 -22.42
CA LEU A 174 23.87 5.95 -23.04
C LEU A 174 22.93 4.78 -23.33
N GLY A 175 23.46 3.65 -23.80
CA GLY A 175 22.67 2.44 -24.07
C GLY A 175 21.99 1.91 -22.82
N GLU A 176 22.70 1.74 -21.71
CA GLU A 176 22.09 1.24 -20.46
C GLU A 176 21.19 2.29 -19.79
N MET A 177 21.51 3.58 -19.88
CA MET A 177 20.73 4.65 -19.24
C MET A 177 19.52 5.04 -20.08
N LEU A 178 19.69 5.45 -21.31
CA LEU A 178 18.60 5.99 -22.13
C LEU A 178 17.82 4.90 -22.88
N PHE A 179 18.49 4.02 -23.61
CA PHE A 179 17.82 2.90 -24.27
C PHE A 179 17.15 1.98 -23.24
N GLY A 180 17.86 1.58 -22.18
CA GLY A 180 17.31 0.75 -21.09
C GLY A 180 16.14 1.39 -20.35
N MET A 181 15.98 2.72 -20.42
CA MET A 181 14.88 3.45 -19.77
C MET A 181 13.51 3.16 -20.41
N THR A 182 13.44 2.94 -21.69
CA THR A 182 12.17 2.75 -22.41
C THR A 182 12.02 1.36 -23.05
N TRP A 183 13.11 0.62 -23.22
CA TRP A 183 13.12 -0.71 -23.85
C TRP A 183 13.13 -1.88 -22.83
N GLY A 184 12.92 -1.60 -21.54
CA GLY A 184 12.77 -2.64 -20.52
C GLY A 184 14.02 -2.92 -19.68
N GLY A 185 14.95 -1.96 -19.58
CA GLY A 185 16.14 -2.05 -18.72
C GLY A 185 15.88 -1.71 -17.25
N PRO A 186 16.91 -1.84 -16.38
CA PRO A 186 16.81 -1.44 -14.98
C PRO A 186 16.45 0.04 -14.77
N MET A 187 16.73 0.91 -15.77
CA MET A 187 16.35 2.33 -15.74
C MET A 187 14.89 2.60 -16.13
N LYS A 188 14.12 1.58 -16.49
CA LYS A 188 12.70 1.72 -16.88
C LYS A 188 11.89 2.53 -15.87
N HIS A 189 12.13 2.32 -14.58
CA HIS A 189 11.45 3.04 -13.51
C HIS A 189 11.67 4.57 -13.57
N ALA A 190 12.75 5.06 -14.14
CA ALA A 190 13.00 6.49 -14.22
C ALA A 190 12.00 7.17 -15.19
N PHE A 191 11.69 6.54 -16.32
CA PHE A 191 10.69 7.03 -17.25
C PHE A 191 9.25 6.76 -16.80
N ALA A 192 8.92 5.49 -16.56
CA ALA A 192 7.59 5.10 -16.11
C ALA A 192 7.27 5.68 -14.74
N GLY A 193 8.24 5.76 -13.83
CA GLY A 193 8.08 6.33 -12.51
C GLY A 193 7.80 7.84 -12.54
N ALA A 194 8.50 8.60 -13.37
CA ALA A 194 8.23 10.03 -13.51
C ALA A 194 6.80 10.28 -14.01
N LEU A 195 6.38 9.55 -15.05
CA LEU A 195 5.01 9.65 -15.56
C LEU A 195 3.99 9.16 -14.53
N HIS A 196 4.29 8.09 -13.79
CA HIS A 196 3.41 7.59 -12.74
C HIS A 196 3.21 8.63 -11.62
N LEU A 197 4.24 9.36 -11.23
CA LEU A 197 4.10 10.46 -10.28
C LEU A 197 3.18 11.57 -10.80
N ALA A 198 3.20 11.85 -12.11
CA ALA A 198 2.30 12.83 -12.72
C ALA A 198 0.86 12.31 -12.82
N PHE A 199 0.66 11.03 -13.12
CA PHE A 199 -0.66 10.45 -13.42
C PHE A 199 -1.21 9.53 -12.33
N HIS A 200 -0.63 9.58 -11.12
CA HIS A 200 -1.10 8.77 -10.00
C HIS A 200 -2.53 9.17 -9.63
N ARG A 201 -3.38 8.16 -9.43
CA ARG A 201 -4.82 8.34 -9.17
C ARG A 201 -5.10 9.02 -7.83
N ARG A 202 -4.31 8.69 -6.81
CA ARG A 202 -4.50 9.20 -5.45
C ARG A 202 -3.51 10.34 -5.21
N PRO A 203 -3.99 11.57 -5.00
CA PRO A 203 -3.10 12.73 -4.94
C PRO A 203 -2.27 12.79 -3.66
N GLU A 204 -2.80 12.27 -2.55
CA GLU A 204 -2.19 12.44 -1.24
C GLU A 204 -1.90 11.10 -0.57
N ARG A 205 -0.68 10.97 -0.05
CA ARG A 205 -0.24 9.82 0.72
C ARG A 205 0.11 10.17 2.15
N PHE A 206 0.84 11.27 2.34
CA PHE A 206 1.29 11.77 3.63
C PHE A 206 0.84 13.22 3.83
N GLY A 207 0.29 13.54 5.00
CA GLY A 207 -0.07 14.91 5.38
C GLY A 207 -1.47 15.36 4.98
N GLY A 208 -2.46 14.51 5.11
CA GLY A 208 -3.86 14.86 4.87
C GLY A 208 -4.78 13.65 4.83
N GLY A 209 -5.97 13.81 4.30
CA GLY A 209 -6.92 12.71 4.16
C GLY A 209 -6.38 11.59 3.27
N ARG A 210 -6.09 10.44 3.84
CA ARG A 210 -5.68 9.26 3.06
C ARG A 210 -6.84 8.78 2.19
N SER A 211 -6.64 8.79 0.88
CA SER A 211 -7.58 8.17 -0.05
C SER A 211 -7.27 6.68 -0.19
N THR A 212 -7.89 5.84 0.61
CA THR A 212 -7.61 4.39 0.66
C THR A 212 -8.79 3.52 0.27
N GLY A 213 -9.99 4.07 0.10
CA GLY A 213 -11.19 3.36 -0.34
C GLY A 213 -11.03 2.78 -1.74
N LEU A 214 -11.57 1.59 -1.94
CA LEU A 214 -11.69 0.99 -3.27
C LEU A 214 -12.72 1.78 -4.09
N LYS A 215 -12.47 1.93 -5.39
CA LYS A 215 -13.49 2.52 -6.27
C LYS A 215 -14.55 1.48 -6.64
N PRO A 216 -15.84 1.88 -6.70
CA PRO A 216 -16.91 0.97 -7.09
C PRO A 216 -16.76 0.54 -8.56
N VAL A 217 -17.21 -0.68 -8.84
CA VAL A 217 -17.38 -1.17 -10.22
C VAL A 217 -18.67 -0.61 -10.78
N ASP A 218 -18.66 -0.25 -12.04
CA ASP A 218 -19.89 -0.05 -12.80
C ASP A 218 -20.54 -1.42 -13.06
N LEU A 219 -21.65 -1.71 -12.40
CA LEU A 219 -22.36 -2.99 -12.53
C LEU A 219 -23.04 -3.15 -13.90
N GLY A 220 -23.08 -2.10 -14.72
CA GLY A 220 -23.56 -2.16 -16.11
C GLY A 220 -22.44 -2.44 -17.13
N ALA A 221 -21.18 -2.56 -16.68
CA ALA A 221 -20.07 -2.86 -17.57
C ALA A 221 -20.16 -4.28 -18.15
N GLU A 222 -19.59 -4.47 -19.35
CA GLU A 222 -19.56 -5.77 -20.02
C GLU A 222 -18.75 -6.83 -19.24
N VAL A 223 -17.72 -6.40 -18.51
CA VAL A 223 -16.87 -7.27 -17.66
C VAL A 223 -16.77 -6.64 -16.27
N LEU A 224 -17.12 -7.39 -15.25
CA LEU A 224 -17.04 -6.94 -13.86
C LEU A 224 -15.68 -7.29 -13.25
N GLY A 225 -14.84 -6.28 -13.06
CA GLY A 225 -13.48 -6.45 -12.56
C GLY A 225 -12.44 -6.57 -13.68
N VAL A 226 -11.36 -7.28 -13.41
CA VAL A 226 -10.20 -7.40 -14.31
C VAL A 226 -9.92 -8.86 -14.64
N ALA A 227 -10.16 -9.25 -15.89
CA ALA A 227 -9.86 -10.56 -16.46
C ALA A 227 -8.45 -10.64 -17.08
N LYS A 228 -8.05 -9.60 -17.79
CA LYS A 228 -6.81 -9.49 -18.60
C LYS A 228 -6.08 -8.19 -18.29
N PRO A 229 -4.78 -8.09 -18.60
CA PRO A 229 -4.01 -6.87 -18.38
C PRO A 229 -4.66 -5.61 -19.01
N SER A 230 -5.31 -5.74 -20.17
CA SER A 230 -6.01 -4.63 -20.83
C SER A 230 -7.29 -4.14 -20.11
N ASP A 231 -7.81 -4.87 -19.13
CA ASP A 231 -8.98 -4.45 -18.36
C ASP A 231 -8.58 -3.52 -17.21
N PHE A 232 -7.30 -3.49 -16.83
CA PHE A 232 -6.79 -2.45 -15.94
C PHE A 232 -6.85 -1.08 -16.60
N LYS A 233 -7.00 -0.03 -15.82
CA LYS A 233 -6.89 1.34 -16.30
C LYS A 233 -5.46 1.64 -16.76
N TRP A 234 -5.31 2.48 -17.78
CA TRP A 234 -4.00 2.78 -18.35
C TRP A 234 -2.98 3.32 -17.33
N ASN A 235 -3.42 4.08 -16.32
CA ASN A 235 -2.56 4.61 -15.29
C ASN A 235 -2.19 3.55 -14.21
N GLN A 236 -2.98 2.48 -14.04
CA GLN A 236 -2.58 1.31 -13.25
C GLN A 236 -1.48 0.53 -13.98
N LEU A 237 -1.61 0.31 -15.29
CA LEU A 237 -0.58 -0.34 -16.12
C LEU A 237 0.75 0.44 -16.09
N LEU A 238 0.67 1.77 -16.19
CA LEU A 238 1.82 2.66 -15.99
C LEU A 238 2.42 2.49 -14.59
N GLY A 239 1.59 2.39 -13.56
CA GLY A 239 2.01 2.16 -12.17
C GLY A 239 2.77 0.84 -11.99
N PHE A 240 2.31 -0.26 -12.60
CA PHE A 240 3.02 -1.54 -12.56
C PHE A 240 4.39 -1.44 -13.22
N ASP A 241 4.47 -0.73 -14.34
CA ASP A 241 5.70 -0.51 -15.09
C ASP A 241 6.72 0.37 -14.35
N ALA A 242 6.23 1.25 -13.45
CA ALA A 242 7.06 2.06 -12.57
C ALA A 242 7.79 1.26 -11.47
N CYS A 243 7.51 -0.03 -11.31
CA CYS A 243 8.10 -0.87 -10.27
C CYS A 243 9.63 -0.92 -10.35
N VAL A 244 10.30 -0.51 -9.26
CA VAL A 244 11.77 -0.50 -9.11
C VAL A 244 12.34 -1.85 -8.63
N GLN A 245 11.52 -2.87 -8.49
CA GLN A 245 11.88 -4.21 -8.02
C GLN A 245 12.71 -4.22 -6.71
N CYS A 246 12.47 -3.26 -5.83
CA CYS A 246 13.20 -3.12 -4.57
C CYS A 246 12.86 -4.19 -3.53
N GLY A 247 11.77 -4.94 -3.70
CA GLY A 247 11.34 -6.04 -2.84
C GLY A 247 10.87 -5.63 -1.44
N ARG A 248 10.64 -4.36 -1.16
CA ARG A 248 10.09 -3.93 0.14
C ARG A 248 8.70 -4.53 0.38
N CYS A 249 7.85 -4.56 -0.65
CA CYS A 249 6.50 -5.11 -0.58
C CYS A 249 6.48 -6.61 -0.22
N GLU A 250 7.41 -7.42 -0.74
CA GLU A 250 7.52 -8.84 -0.38
C GLU A 250 8.07 -9.03 1.04
N ALA A 251 9.02 -8.18 1.47
CA ALA A 251 9.62 -8.28 2.81
C ALA A 251 8.64 -7.98 3.96
N VAL A 252 7.59 -7.19 3.69
CA VAL A 252 6.58 -6.83 4.70
C VAL A 252 5.28 -7.61 4.55
N CYS A 253 5.10 -8.35 3.46
CA CYS A 253 3.87 -9.09 3.21
C CYS A 253 3.70 -10.25 4.20
N PRO A 254 2.61 -10.29 4.98
CA PRO A 254 2.38 -11.37 5.94
C PRO A 254 2.12 -12.72 5.24
N ALA A 255 1.38 -12.72 4.13
CA ALA A 255 1.11 -13.92 3.34
C ALA A 255 2.41 -14.51 2.77
N PHE A 256 3.28 -13.66 2.21
CA PHE A 256 4.60 -14.08 1.73
C PHE A 256 5.45 -14.69 2.85
N ALA A 257 5.48 -14.03 4.02
CA ALA A 257 6.22 -14.51 5.18
C ALA A 257 5.65 -15.83 5.74
N ALA A 258 4.35 -16.04 5.61
CA ALA A 258 3.65 -17.28 6.00
C ALA A 258 3.86 -18.45 5.01
N GLY A 259 4.58 -18.25 3.93
CA GLY A 259 4.76 -19.30 2.90
C GLY A 259 3.57 -19.48 1.95
N GLN A 260 2.57 -18.60 2.02
CA GLN A 260 1.44 -18.60 1.08
C GLN A 260 1.87 -18.17 -0.33
N PRO A 261 1.07 -18.47 -1.38
CA PRO A 261 1.44 -18.22 -2.78
C PRO A 261 1.72 -16.76 -3.14
N LEU A 262 1.17 -15.79 -2.39
CA LEU A 262 1.30 -14.36 -2.72
C LEU A 262 2.72 -13.82 -2.49
N ASN A 263 3.35 -13.39 -3.57
CA ASN A 263 4.49 -12.46 -3.56
C ASN A 263 4.08 -11.16 -4.25
N PRO A 264 3.92 -10.02 -3.55
CA PRO A 264 3.44 -8.77 -4.16
C PRO A 264 4.37 -8.23 -5.25
N LYS A 265 5.69 -8.41 -5.13
CA LYS A 265 6.63 -8.02 -6.17
C LYS A 265 6.46 -8.88 -7.43
N LYS A 266 6.32 -10.21 -7.24
CA LYS A 266 6.07 -11.14 -8.35
C LYS A 266 4.78 -10.79 -9.07
N LEU A 267 3.70 -10.56 -8.34
CA LEU A 267 2.41 -10.18 -8.91
C LEU A 267 2.52 -8.97 -9.84
N ILE A 268 3.16 -7.89 -9.39
CA ILE A 268 3.34 -6.69 -10.23
C ILE A 268 4.23 -6.98 -11.44
N GLN A 269 5.29 -7.78 -11.30
CA GLN A 269 6.15 -8.14 -12.42
C GLN A 269 5.44 -9.07 -13.43
N ASP A 270 4.58 -9.98 -12.97
CA ASP A 270 3.76 -10.81 -13.84
C ASP A 270 2.78 -9.94 -14.67
N MET A 271 2.21 -8.88 -14.09
CA MET A 271 1.38 -7.92 -14.83
C MET A 271 2.19 -7.16 -15.89
N VAL A 272 3.43 -6.74 -15.58
CA VAL A 272 4.32 -6.09 -16.55
C VAL A 272 4.68 -7.04 -17.69
N VAL A 273 5.02 -8.29 -17.38
CA VAL A 273 5.34 -9.34 -18.37
C VAL A 273 4.11 -9.65 -19.22
N GLY A 274 2.94 -9.79 -18.63
CA GLY A 274 1.68 -10.00 -19.31
C GLY A 274 1.36 -8.89 -20.30
N LEU A 275 1.51 -7.65 -19.91
CA LEU A 275 1.26 -6.48 -20.78
C LEU A 275 2.24 -6.42 -21.95
N ALA A 276 3.52 -6.66 -21.71
CA ALA A 276 4.59 -6.53 -22.69
C ALA A 276 4.79 -7.80 -23.56
N GLY A 277 3.96 -8.83 -23.40
CA GLY A 277 4.09 -10.09 -24.15
C GLY A 277 5.38 -10.86 -23.81
N GLY A 278 5.84 -10.81 -22.57
CA GLY A 278 7.07 -11.45 -22.12
C GLY A 278 8.36 -10.70 -22.45
N SER A 279 8.28 -9.53 -23.09
CA SER A 279 9.47 -8.76 -23.50
C SER A 279 10.33 -8.28 -22.32
N ASP A 280 9.75 -8.11 -21.15
CA ASP A 280 10.42 -7.67 -19.92
C ASP A 280 10.87 -8.78 -19.00
N ALA A 281 10.65 -10.05 -19.35
CA ALA A 281 11.01 -11.21 -18.54
C ALA A 281 12.48 -11.22 -18.10
N LYS A 282 13.38 -10.68 -18.92
CA LYS A 282 14.83 -10.55 -18.63
C LYS A 282 15.14 -9.69 -17.41
N TYR A 283 14.23 -8.80 -17.04
CA TYR A 283 14.41 -7.84 -15.95
C TYR A 283 13.67 -8.23 -14.68
N ALA A 284 12.87 -9.27 -14.76
CA ALA A 284 12.29 -9.89 -13.60
C ALA A 284 13.31 -10.82 -12.92
N GLY A 285 13.28 -10.89 -11.60
CA GLY A 285 14.16 -11.77 -10.86
C GLY A 285 13.76 -11.82 -9.38
N SER A 286 13.75 -13.00 -8.80
CA SER A 286 13.52 -13.19 -7.39
C SER A 286 14.83 -13.49 -6.66
N PRO A 287 15.13 -12.82 -5.54
CA PRO A 287 16.25 -13.21 -4.70
C PRO A 287 15.96 -14.46 -3.85
N TYR A 288 14.70 -14.91 -3.82
CA TYR A 288 14.26 -16.03 -2.98
C TYR A 288 14.27 -17.32 -3.78
N PRO A 289 15.05 -18.33 -3.38
CA PRO A 289 15.08 -19.63 -4.03
C PRO A 289 13.70 -20.27 -4.12
N GLY A 290 13.41 -20.91 -5.27
CA GLY A 290 12.14 -21.61 -5.50
C GLY A 290 10.94 -20.71 -5.84
N ARG A 291 11.11 -19.37 -5.80
CA ARG A 291 10.05 -18.42 -6.17
C ARG A 291 10.48 -17.60 -7.38
N GLU A 292 10.08 -18.03 -8.54
CA GLU A 292 10.38 -17.37 -9.80
C GLU A 292 9.44 -16.19 -10.04
N VAL A 293 9.96 -15.12 -10.65
CA VAL A 293 9.25 -13.88 -10.95
C VAL A 293 9.34 -13.59 -12.44
N GLY A 294 8.23 -13.19 -13.05
CA GLY A 294 8.18 -12.75 -14.45
C GLY A 294 8.45 -13.87 -15.46
N GLN A 295 8.08 -15.09 -15.15
CA GLN A 295 8.21 -16.27 -16.03
C GLN A 295 7.00 -16.46 -16.94
N ALA A 296 5.90 -15.76 -16.66
CA ALA A 296 4.67 -15.87 -17.42
C ALA A 296 4.88 -15.48 -18.88
N LYS A 297 4.31 -16.24 -19.77
CA LYS A 297 4.19 -15.91 -21.18
C LYS A 297 2.77 -15.39 -21.39
N GLY A 298 2.63 -14.19 -21.88
CA GLY A 298 1.31 -13.63 -22.06
C GLY A 298 1.28 -12.44 -23.00
N GLY A 299 0.18 -11.78 -23.03
CA GLY A 299 -0.05 -10.55 -23.78
C GLY A 299 -1.20 -9.78 -23.14
N PRO A 300 -1.50 -8.57 -23.59
CA PRO A 300 -2.52 -7.70 -22.98
C PRO A 300 -3.94 -8.29 -22.97
N THR A 301 -4.20 -9.30 -23.80
CA THR A 301 -5.50 -9.98 -23.94
C THR A 301 -5.57 -11.35 -23.30
N GLN A 302 -4.48 -11.85 -22.71
CA GLN A 302 -4.48 -13.15 -22.01
C GLN A 302 -5.19 -13.02 -20.68
N VAL A 303 -6.08 -13.97 -20.35
CA VAL A 303 -6.72 -14.07 -19.04
C VAL A 303 -5.65 -14.27 -17.97
N ILE A 304 -5.62 -13.38 -16.98
CA ILE A 304 -4.57 -13.32 -15.96
C ILE A 304 -4.52 -14.62 -15.15
N THR A 305 -5.67 -15.10 -14.72
CA THR A 305 -5.77 -16.29 -13.86
C THR A 305 -5.64 -17.63 -14.61
N GLU A 306 -5.50 -17.58 -15.94
CA GLU A 306 -5.32 -18.76 -16.79
C GLU A 306 -3.88 -18.91 -17.31
N GLY A 307 -2.89 -18.28 -16.68
CA GLY A 307 -1.50 -18.47 -17.10
C GLY A 307 -0.49 -17.45 -16.60
N LEU A 308 -0.94 -16.28 -16.09
CA LEU A 308 -0.04 -15.29 -15.51
C LEU A 308 0.05 -15.43 -13.99
N VAL A 309 -1.08 -15.61 -13.32
CA VAL A 309 -1.20 -15.66 -11.87
C VAL A 309 -2.11 -16.80 -11.46
N ASN A 310 -1.67 -17.63 -10.52
CA ASN A 310 -2.56 -18.62 -9.91
C ASN A 310 -3.61 -17.88 -9.05
N PRO A 311 -4.92 -18.22 -9.15
CA PRO A 311 -5.98 -17.66 -8.32
C PRO A 311 -5.68 -17.64 -6.82
N GLU A 312 -5.09 -18.69 -6.26
CA GLU A 312 -4.70 -18.77 -4.85
C GLU A 312 -3.75 -17.63 -4.43
N THR A 313 -2.94 -17.10 -5.37
CA THR A 313 -2.09 -15.93 -5.12
C THR A 313 -2.94 -14.71 -4.75
N LEU A 314 -4.09 -14.53 -5.38
CA LEU A 314 -4.98 -13.42 -5.11
C LEU A 314 -5.71 -13.61 -3.77
N TRP A 315 -6.15 -14.84 -3.51
CA TRP A 315 -6.88 -15.18 -2.29
C TRP A 315 -6.03 -15.18 -1.02
N SER A 316 -4.71 -15.35 -1.13
CA SER A 316 -3.76 -15.21 -0.01
C SER A 316 -3.65 -13.78 0.53
N CYS A 317 -4.18 -12.77 -0.16
CA CYS A 317 -4.06 -11.38 0.26
C CYS A 317 -5.00 -11.04 1.41
N THR A 318 -4.45 -10.63 2.54
CA THR A 318 -5.20 -10.12 3.70
C THR A 318 -5.64 -8.66 3.56
N THR A 319 -5.49 -8.05 2.41
CA THR A 319 -5.78 -6.63 2.11
C THR A 319 -5.19 -5.61 3.11
N CYS A 320 -4.18 -5.96 3.87
CA CYS A 320 -3.63 -5.15 4.96
C CYS A 320 -2.85 -3.90 4.53
N ARG A 321 -2.63 -3.65 3.22
CA ARG A 321 -1.91 -2.53 2.62
C ARG A 321 -0.44 -2.35 3.05
N ALA A 322 0.19 -3.31 3.73
CA ALA A 322 1.61 -3.22 4.11
C ALA A 322 2.53 -3.04 2.88
N CYS A 323 2.24 -3.77 1.78
CA CYS A 323 2.95 -3.64 0.51
C CYS A 323 2.80 -2.26 -0.13
N VAL A 324 1.62 -1.64 -0.03
CA VAL A 324 1.34 -0.28 -0.53
C VAL A 324 2.10 0.74 0.31
N GLU A 325 2.06 0.60 1.65
CA GLU A 325 2.73 1.50 2.59
C GLU A 325 4.26 1.53 2.41
N GLU A 326 4.88 0.40 2.10
CA GLU A 326 6.33 0.28 1.87
C GLU A 326 6.74 0.48 0.39
N CYS A 327 5.78 0.73 -0.53
CA CYS A 327 6.12 0.94 -1.93
C CYS A 327 6.55 2.40 -2.18
N PRO A 328 7.83 2.66 -2.57
CA PRO A 328 8.28 4.02 -2.89
C PRO A 328 7.60 4.58 -4.13
N MET A 329 7.14 3.71 -5.05
CA MET A 329 6.45 4.11 -6.27
C MET A 329 4.93 4.21 -6.10
N MET A 330 4.40 4.06 -4.86
CA MET A 330 2.97 4.17 -4.56
C MET A 330 2.07 3.24 -5.39
N ILE A 331 2.57 2.04 -5.74
CA ILE A 331 1.80 1.05 -6.50
C ILE A 331 0.67 0.51 -5.62
N GLU A 332 -0.55 0.53 -6.13
CA GLU A 332 -1.76 0.10 -5.42
C GLU A 332 -1.99 -1.42 -5.61
N HIS A 333 -1.18 -2.23 -4.91
CA HIS A 333 -1.23 -3.70 -5.00
C HIS A 333 -2.59 -4.27 -4.59
N VAL A 334 -3.19 -3.72 -3.51
CA VAL A 334 -4.46 -4.22 -2.96
C VAL A 334 -5.60 -3.94 -3.92
N ASP A 335 -5.63 -2.75 -4.53
CA ASP A 335 -6.65 -2.40 -5.52
C ASP A 335 -6.60 -3.36 -6.71
N ALA A 336 -5.38 -3.61 -7.23
CA ALA A 336 -5.20 -4.55 -8.35
C ALA A 336 -5.65 -5.98 -7.99
N ILE A 337 -5.36 -6.45 -6.77
CA ILE A 337 -5.78 -7.77 -6.31
C ILE A 337 -7.31 -7.85 -6.21
N VAL A 338 -7.95 -6.84 -5.63
CA VAL A 338 -9.42 -6.82 -5.51
C VAL A 338 -10.08 -6.68 -6.88
N ASP A 339 -9.52 -5.89 -7.81
CA ASP A 339 -10.02 -5.80 -9.19
C ASP A 339 -10.02 -7.18 -9.89
N MET A 340 -8.98 -7.99 -9.68
CA MET A 340 -8.92 -9.37 -10.21
C MET A 340 -9.86 -10.33 -9.46
N ARG A 341 -10.02 -10.17 -8.12
CA ARG A 341 -11.01 -10.94 -7.35
C ARG A 341 -12.44 -10.67 -7.82
N ARG A 342 -12.77 -9.41 -8.18
CA ARG A 342 -14.08 -9.03 -8.73
C ARG A 342 -14.45 -9.87 -9.95
N PHE A 343 -13.51 -10.07 -10.86
CA PHE A 343 -13.70 -10.96 -12.00
C PHE A 343 -13.91 -12.42 -11.58
N LEU A 344 -13.08 -12.92 -10.66
CA LEU A 344 -13.21 -14.30 -10.19
C LEU A 344 -14.54 -14.56 -9.48
N THR A 345 -15.00 -13.62 -8.66
CA THR A 345 -16.22 -13.76 -7.86
C THR A 345 -17.45 -13.50 -8.70
N MET A 346 -17.56 -12.34 -9.36
CA MET A 346 -18.80 -11.94 -10.04
C MET A 346 -18.99 -12.58 -11.42
N GLU A 347 -17.90 -12.84 -12.16
CA GLU A 347 -17.98 -13.44 -13.50
C GLU A 347 -17.78 -14.96 -13.51
N LYS A 348 -16.93 -15.47 -12.63
CA LYS A 348 -16.56 -16.89 -12.62
C LYS A 348 -17.23 -17.68 -11.48
N GLY A 349 -17.83 -17.01 -10.50
CA GLY A 349 -18.36 -17.66 -9.30
C GLY A 349 -17.29 -18.45 -8.53
N ASN A 350 -16.01 -18.07 -8.67
CA ASN A 350 -14.88 -18.80 -8.12
C ASN A 350 -14.33 -18.11 -6.87
N THR A 351 -15.04 -18.24 -5.76
CA THR A 351 -14.59 -17.81 -4.43
C THR A 351 -14.30 -19.07 -3.60
N PRO A 352 -13.05 -19.32 -3.16
CA PRO A 352 -12.65 -20.59 -2.59
C PRO A 352 -13.22 -20.83 -1.18
N ASN A 353 -13.25 -22.10 -0.80
CA ASN A 353 -13.64 -22.59 0.53
C ASN A 353 -15.02 -22.07 0.96
N LYS A 354 -15.11 -21.38 2.10
CA LYS A 354 -16.36 -20.82 2.62
C LYS A 354 -16.73 -19.47 1.98
N GLY A 355 -15.97 -19.00 0.98
CA GLY A 355 -16.21 -17.67 0.40
C GLY A 355 -17.59 -17.55 -0.27
N ALA A 356 -17.98 -18.54 -1.06
CA ALA A 356 -19.31 -18.56 -1.69
C ALA A 356 -20.44 -18.60 -0.65
N GLU A 357 -20.34 -19.50 0.34
CA GLU A 357 -21.31 -19.58 1.45
C GLU A 357 -21.45 -18.24 2.21
N THR A 358 -20.33 -17.58 2.48
CA THR A 358 -20.33 -16.27 3.15
C THR A 358 -21.03 -15.20 2.32
N LEU A 359 -20.84 -15.18 1.01
CA LEU A 359 -21.53 -14.26 0.12
C LEU A 359 -23.03 -14.57 0.03
N ASP A 360 -23.40 -15.84 -0.06
CA ASP A 360 -24.82 -16.27 -0.03
C ASP A 360 -25.50 -15.87 1.29
N ASN A 361 -24.82 -16.01 2.42
CA ASN A 361 -25.30 -15.57 3.72
C ASN A 361 -25.52 -14.04 3.75
N LEU A 362 -24.56 -13.25 3.23
CA LEU A 362 -24.72 -11.79 3.14
C LEU A 362 -25.91 -11.37 2.28
N ILE A 363 -26.17 -12.10 1.20
CA ILE A 363 -27.32 -11.86 0.32
C ILE A 363 -28.64 -12.22 1.03
N ALA A 364 -28.66 -13.34 1.76
CA ALA A 364 -29.86 -13.87 2.37
C ALA A 364 -30.23 -13.19 3.70
N THR A 365 -29.23 -12.85 4.53
CA THR A 365 -29.44 -12.41 5.92
C THR A 365 -28.76 -11.09 6.27
N ASP A 366 -28.11 -10.42 5.33
CA ASP A 366 -27.28 -9.23 5.59
C ASP A 366 -26.18 -9.46 6.65
N ASN A 367 -25.75 -10.72 6.84
CA ASN A 367 -24.74 -11.14 7.81
C ASN A 367 -23.83 -12.23 7.22
N PRO A 368 -22.49 -12.11 7.31
CA PRO A 368 -21.57 -13.06 6.67
C PRO A 368 -21.62 -14.48 7.23
N ASN A 369 -22.15 -14.66 8.46
CA ASN A 369 -22.28 -15.95 9.13
C ASN A 369 -23.71 -16.53 9.05
N GLY A 370 -24.62 -15.85 8.39
CA GLY A 370 -26.00 -16.29 8.21
C GLY A 370 -26.88 -16.16 9.47
N PHE A 371 -26.48 -15.33 10.44
CA PHE A 371 -27.32 -15.07 11.62
C PHE A 371 -28.56 -14.24 11.27
N ASP A 372 -29.65 -14.49 12.00
CA ASP A 372 -30.86 -13.72 11.88
C ASP A 372 -30.63 -12.28 12.38
N PRO A 373 -30.88 -11.24 11.57
CA PRO A 373 -30.78 -9.84 11.97
C PRO A 373 -31.57 -9.51 13.25
N GLY A 374 -32.74 -10.13 13.48
CA GLY A 374 -33.55 -9.96 14.68
C GLY A 374 -32.83 -10.35 15.99
N GLY A 375 -31.71 -11.10 15.89
CA GLY A 375 -30.87 -11.44 17.04
C GLY A 375 -29.81 -10.39 17.36
N ARG A 376 -29.65 -9.32 16.58
CA ARG A 376 -28.57 -8.33 16.71
C ARG A 376 -28.56 -7.61 18.07
N MET A 377 -29.72 -7.51 18.76
CA MET A 377 -29.82 -6.87 20.07
C MET A 377 -29.69 -7.83 21.26
N ASN A 378 -29.58 -9.15 21.04
CA ASN A 378 -29.53 -10.14 22.12
C ASN A 378 -28.39 -9.91 23.12
N TRP A 379 -27.23 -9.44 22.64
CA TRP A 379 -26.06 -9.13 23.48
C TRP A 379 -26.31 -8.00 24.49
N ALA A 380 -27.29 -7.15 24.23
CA ALA A 380 -27.60 -5.94 24.99
C ALA A 380 -28.99 -6.00 25.67
N ALA A 381 -29.62 -7.17 25.76
CA ALA A 381 -30.98 -7.31 26.29
C ALA A 381 -31.12 -6.77 27.73
N ASP A 382 -30.03 -6.80 28.52
CA ASP A 382 -29.93 -6.28 29.88
C ASP A 382 -29.42 -4.82 29.96
N GLN A 383 -29.08 -4.20 28.83
CA GLN A 383 -28.39 -2.90 28.79
C GLN A 383 -29.32 -1.68 28.65
N ASN A 384 -30.60 -1.87 28.36
CA ASN A 384 -31.58 -0.79 28.12
C ASN A 384 -31.06 0.26 27.13
N LEU A 385 -30.57 -0.18 25.97
CA LEU A 385 -30.05 0.73 24.95
C LEU A 385 -31.20 1.43 24.22
N LYS A 386 -31.02 2.73 23.93
CA LYS A 386 -31.90 3.47 23.02
C LYS A 386 -31.74 2.94 21.59
N VAL A 387 -32.83 2.72 20.90
CA VAL A 387 -32.84 2.32 19.48
C VAL A 387 -33.30 3.49 18.64
N MET A 388 -32.61 3.76 17.53
CA MET A 388 -32.91 4.90 16.64
C MET A 388 -34.35 4.86 16.09
N ALA A 389 -34.92 3.67 15.91
CA ALA A 389 -36.30 3.51 15.51
C ALA A 389 -37.31 4.18 16.49
N ASP A 390 -36.96 4.26 17.79
CA ASP A 390 -37.78 4.85 18.83
C ASP A 390 -37.45 6.34 19.04
N VAL A 391 -36.15 6.68 19.20
CA VAL A 391 -35.74 8.04 19.61
C VAL A 391 -35.62 9.02 18.46
N LYS A 392 -35.36 8.56 17.23
CA LYS A 392 -35.19 9.34 15.99
C LYS A 392 -33.99 10.29 15.93
N GLU A 393 -33.47 10.73 17.06
CA GLU A 393 -32.37 11.67 17.17
C GLU A 393 -31.48 11.31 18.37
N THR A 394 -30.15 11.45 18.22
CA THR A 394 -29.13 11.24 19.26
C THR A 394 -27.87 12.03 18.88
N ASP A 395 -26.95 12.24 19.83
CA ASP A 395 -25.64 12.83 19.50
C ASP A 395 -24.74 11.80 18.80
N VAL A 396 -24.66 10.61 19.37
CA VAL A 396 -23.79 9.52 18.89
C VAL A 396 -24.61 8.33 18.43
N LEU A 397 -24.45 7.94 17.17
CA LEU A 397 -24.93 6.65 16.68
C LEU A 397 -23.83 5.61 16.89
N PHE A 398 -24.08 4.63 17.77
CA PHE A 398 -23.16 3.51 17.96
C PHE A 398 -23.46 2.42 16.91
N TRP A 399 -22.52 2.26 15.95
CA TRP A 399 -22.56 1.19 14.96
C TRP A 399 -21.90 -0.06 15.54
N VAL A 400 -22.71 -1.11 15.76
CA VAL A 400 -22.33 -2.30 16.54
C VAL A 400 -21.50 -3.30 15.72
N SER A 401 -21.74 -3.41 14.43
CA SER A 401 -21.18 -4.42 13.53
C SER A 401 -21.61 -5.85 13.88
N ASP A 402 -20.98 -6.83 13.25
CA ASP A 402 -21.24 -8.26 13.46
C ASP A 402 -20.68 -8.79 14.79
N GLY A 403 -19.95 -7.97 15.54
CA GLY A 403 -19.59 -8.25 16.91
C GLY A 403 -20.79 -8.54 17.82
N ALA A 404 -21.98 -8.10 17.43
CA ALA A 404 -23.25 -8.42 18.11
C ALA A 404 -23.53 -9.94 18.21
N PHE A 405 -23.04 -10.72 17.25
CA PHE A 405 -23.28 -12.15 17.15
C PHE A 405 -22.14 -13.03 17.68
N ASP A 406 -20.98 -12.41 17.97
CA ASP A 406 -19.81 -13.13 18.48
C ASP A 406 -19.61 -12.90 19.98
N MET A 407 -19.62 -13.97 20.79
CA MET A 407 -19.52 -13.89 22.25
C MET A 407 -18.26 -13.18 22.75
N ARG A 408 -17.16 -13.27 22.01
CA ARG A 408 -15.92 -12.57 22.39
C ARG A 408 -16.05 -11.07 22.14
N SER A 409 -16.55 -10.71 20.97
CA SER A 409 -16.76 -9.32 20.57
C SER A 409 -17.83 -8.63 21.41
N GLN A 410 -18.84 -9.35 21.88
CA GLN A 410 -19.85 -8.84 22.82
C GLN A 410 -19.25 -8.27 24.11
N ARG A 411 -18.12 -8.79 24.58
CA ARG A 411 -17.40 -8.22 25.74
C ARG A 411 -16.88 -6.82 25.42
N ILE A 412 -16.33 -6.62 24.22
CA ILE A 412 -15.85 -5.31 23.72
C ILE A 412 -17.01 -4.33 23.65
N LEU A 413 -18.14 -4.75 23.05
CA LEU A 413 -19.34 -3.93 22.94
C LEU A 413 -19.88 -3.50 24.30
N ARG A 414 -19.98 -4.44 25.26
CA ARG A 414 -20.42 -4.16 26.63
C ARG A 414 -19.46 -3.23 27.37
N ALA A 415 -18.16 -3.42 27.22
CA ALA A 415 -17.16 -2.53 27.78
C ALA A 415 -17.30 -1.11 27.23
N PHE A 416 -17.47 -0.97 25.91
CA PHE A 416 -17.65 0.34 25.30
C PHE A 416 -18.97 1.00 25.74
N VAL A 417 -20.08 0.27 25.83
CA VAL A 417 -21.35 0.78 26.38
C VAL A 417 -21.20 1.24 27.83
N LYS A 418 -20.44 0.49 28.66
CA LYS A 418 -20.15 0.90 30.05
C LYS A 418 -19.45 2.27 30.06
N LEU A 419 -18.48 2.49 29.16
CA LEU A 419 -17.76 3.77 29.04
C LEU A 419 -18.68 4.91 28.57
N LEU A 420 -19.53 4.68 27.56
CA LEU A 420 -20.50 5.66 27.08
C LEU A 420 -21.48 6.11 28.19
N LYS A 421 -21.98 5.16 28.98
CA LYS A 421 -22.86 5.44 30.12
C LYS A 421 -22.13 6.18 31.24
N ALA A 422 -20.89 5.80 31.55
CA ALA A 422 -20.09 6.47 32.59
C ALA A 422 -19.74 7.92 32.20
N ALA A 423 -19.63 8.21 30.92
CA ALA A 423 -19.39 9.55 30.39
C ALA A 423 -20.69 10.35 30.14
N ASP A 424 -21.86 9.82 30.48
CA ASP A 424 -23.18 10.43 30.22
C ASP A 424 -23.38 10.85 28.74
N VAL A 425 -22.87 10.04 27.82
CA VAL A 425 -23.01 10.29 26.37
C VAL A 425 -24.44 9.98 25.93
N ASP A 426 -25.07 10.91 25.19
CA ASP A 426 -26.32 10.61 24.51
C ASP A 426 -26.04 9.77 23.25
N PHE A 427 -26.37 8.49 23.31
CA PHE A 427 -26.15 7.55 22.22
C PHE A 427 -27.32 6.61 21.99
N ALA A 428 -27.42 6.11 20.79
CA ALA A 428 -28.39 5.07 20.41
C ALA A 428 -27.75 4.10 19.39
N VAL A 429 -28.39 2.95 19.19
CA VAL A 429 -28.01 1.94 18.19
C VAL A 429 -29.11 1.82 17.12
N LEU A 430 -28.77 1.28 15.94
CA LEU A 430 -29.78 1.01 14.90
C LEU A 430 -30.64 -0.22 15.24
N GLY A 431 -30.14 -1.14 16.08
CA GLY A 431 -30.82 -2.38 16.38
C GLY A 431 -30.94 -3.28 15.13
N ASP A 432 -32.11 -3.84 14.91
CA ASP A 432 -32.39 -4.77 13.80
C ASP A 432 -32.32 -4.10 12.40
N GLU A 433 -32.25 -2.77 12.35
CA GLU A 433 -32.10 -2.04 11.09
C GLU A 433 -30.64 -1.95 10.61
N GLU A 434 -29.67 -2.26 11.48
CA GLU A 434 -28.25 -2.31 11.11
C GLU A 434 -27.94 -3.56 10.28
N ARG A 435 -27.30 -3.38 9.14
CA ARG A 435 -26.80 -4.46 8.29
C ARG A 435 -25.29 -4.49 8.31
N ASP A 436 -24.69 -5.60 7.83
CA ASP A 436 -23.24 -5.64 7.63
C ASP A 436 -22.74 -4.45 6.81
N SER A 437 -21.55 -3.95 7.14
CA SER A 437 -20.93 -2.83 6.43
C SER A 437 -20.57 -3.13 4.97
N GLY A 438 -20.54 -4.41 4.59
CA GLY A 438 -20.16 -4.92 3.28
C GLY A 438 -18.66 -5.11 3.07
N ASP A 439 -17.81 -4.87 4.09
CA ASP A 439 -16.35 -5.01 3.92
C ASP A 439 -15.97 -6.39 3.38
N VAL A 440 -16.53 -7.45 3.92
CA VAL A 440 -16.22 -8.83 3.50
C VAL A 440 -16.57 -9.05 2.04
N ALA A 441 -17.77 -8.69 1.60
CA ALA A 441 -18.19 -8.78 0.20
C ALA A 441 -17.23 -7.99 -0.71
N ARG A 442 -16.95 -6.74 -0.33
CA ARG A 442 -16.04 -5.86 -1.07
C ARG A 442 -14.65 -6.46 -1.24
N ARG A 443 -14.08 -7.06 -0.20
CA ARG A 443 -12.73 -7.64 -0.21
C ARG A 443 -12.69 -9.00 -0.91
N LEU A 444 -13.77 -9.75 -0.89
CA LEU A 444 -13.92 -10.96 -1.69
C LEU A 444 -14.24 -10.68 -3.17
N GLY A 445 -14.48 -9.41 -3.52
CA GLY A 445 -14.73 -8.99 -4.90
C GLY A 445 -16.21 -9.03 -5.32
N ASP A 446 -17.15 -9.26 -4.41
CA ASP A 446 -18.58 -9.07 -4.67
C ASP A 446 -18.97 -7.62 -4.46
N ASP A 447 -18.71 -6.82 -5.49
CA ASP A 447 -19.03 -5.39 -5.46
C ASP A 447 -20.55 -5.14 -5.56
N ALA A 448 -21.31 -6.06 -6.13
CA ALA A 448 -22.76 -5.96 -6.25
C ALA A 448 -23.44 -6.05 -4.87
N THR A 449 -23.07 -7.05 -4.08
CA THR A 449 -23.56 -7.20 -2.69
C THR A 449 -23.10 -6.04 -1.82
N PHE A 450 -21.83 -5.61 -1.93
CA PHE A 450 -21.35 -4.43 -1.21
C PHE A 450 -22.17 -3.17 -1.53
N GLN A 451 -22.39 -2.86 -2.81
CA GLN A 451 -23.16 -1.69 -3.23
C GLN A 451 -24.61 -1.75 -2.73
N SER A 452 -25.21 -2.95 -2.74
CA SER A 452 -26.55 -3.16 -2.21
C SER A 452 -26.63 -2.88 -0.71
N LEU A 453 -25.69 -3.44 0.08
CA LEU A 453 -25.61 -3.22 1.52
C LEU A 453 -25.36 -1.73 1.84
N ALA A 454 -24.39 -1.10 1.18
CA ALA A 454 -24.07 0.31 1.38
C ALA A 454 -25.28 1.21 1.12
N LYS A 455 -25.98 1.04 0.00
CA LYS A 455 -27.17 1.84 -0.33
C LYS A 455 -28.31 1.64 0.67
N ARG A 456 -28.55 0.41 1.12
CA ARG A 456 -29.56 0.10 2.13
C ARG A 456 -29.21 0.70 3.49
N ASN A 457 -27.97 0.58 3.94
CA ASN A 457 -27.48 1.21 5.16
C ASN A 457 -27.60 2.74 5.10
N ILE A 458 -27.21 3.36 3.99
CA ILE A 458 -27.35 4.81 3.78
C ILE A 458 -28.83 5.23 3.83
N ALA A 459 -29.72 4.46 3.22
CA ALA A 459 -31.16 4.75 3.28
C ALA A 459 -31.73 4.67 4.70
N VAL A 460 -31.21 3.76 5.54
CA VAL A 460 -31.57 3.68 6.97
C VAL A 460 -31.01 4.87 7.73
N LEU A 461 -29.70 5.15 7.61
CA LEU A 461 -29.02 6.25 8.29
C LEU A 461 -29.68 7.61 8.01
N ASN A 462 -30.09 7.85 6.76
CA ASN A 462 -30.71 9.11 6.34
C ASN A 462 -32.14 9.33 6.90
N ARG A 463 -32.74 8.35 7.59
CA ARG A 463 -34.01 8.51 8.30
C ARG A 463 -33.88 9.14 9.68
N TYR A 464 -32.64 9.22 10.18
CA TYR A 464 -32.33 9.59 11.54
C TYR A 464 -31.41 10.82 11.61
N LYS A 465 -31.40 11.48 12.78
CA LYS A 465 -30.50 12.58 13.05
C LYS A 465 -29.48 12.17 14.10
N PHE A 466 -28.22 12.37 13.77
CA PHE A 466 -27.09 12.16 14.67
C PHE A 466 -25.92 13.05 14.21
N ASN A 467 -25.01 13.39 15.13
CA ASN A 467 -23.86 14.19 14.79
C ASN A 467 -22.71 13.33 14.27
N ARG A 468 -22.49 12.17 14.86
CA ARG A 468 -21.38 11.27 14.49
C ARG A 468 -21.74 9.79 14.65
N ILE A 469 -21.03 8.94 13.91
CA ILE A 469 -21.07 7.48 14.07
C ILE A 469 -19.80 7.06 14.82
N VAL A 470 -19.94 6.20 15.82
CA VAL A 470 -18.81 5.57 16.51
C VAL A 470 -18.92 4.07 16.38
N THR A 471 -17.80 3.39 16.12
CA THR A 471 -17.76 1.91 16.00
C THR A 471 -16.51 1.34 16.64
N THR A 472 -16.59 0.11 17.12
CA THR A 472 -15.47 -0.69 17.64
C THR A 472 -14.80 -1.54 16.54
N ASP A 473 -15.34 -1.50 15.32
CA ASP A 473 -14.86 -2.27 14.19
C ASP A 473 -14.15 -1.38 13.16
N PRO A 474 -12.81 -1.48 13.00
CA PRO A 474 -12.08 -0.71 12.01
C PRO A 474 -12.46 -0.99 10.55
N HIS A 475 -13.06 -2.14 10.26
CA HIS A 475 -13.53 -2.49 8.91
C HIS A 475 -14.80 -1.69 8.58
N ALA A 476 -15.79 -1.70 9.48
CA ALA A 476 -16.97 -0.86 9.37
C ALA A 476 -16.59 0.63 9.38
N PHE A 477 -15.68 1.06 10.27
CA PHE A 477 -15.14 2.42 10.31
C PHE A 477 -14.63 2.86 8.93
N HIS A 478 -13.85 2.01 8.26
CA HIS A 478 -13.32 2.31 6.95
C HIS A 478 -14.40 2.41 5.88
N CYS A 479 -15.35 1.47 5.84
CA CYS A 479 -16.43 1.47 4.87
C CYS A 479 -17.33 2.72 5.02
N LEU A 480 -17.81 3.00 6.22
CA LEU A 480 -18.66 4.14 6.53
C LEU A 480 -17.98 5.48 6.25
N LYS A 481 -16.72 5.65 6.66
CA LYS A 481 -15.96 6.89 6.53
C LYS A 481 -15.51 7.18 5.09
N ASN A 482 -15.09 6.15 4.34
CA ASN A 482 -14.36 6.34 3.10
C ASN A 482 -15.09 5.80 1.87
N GLU A 483 -15.74 4.62 1.98
CA GLU A 483 -16.27 3.93 0.80
C GLU A 483 -17.75 4.24 0.55
N TYR A 484 -18.54 4.54 1.58
CA TYR A 484 -19.94 4.94 1.43
C TYR A 484 -20.12 6.30 0.74
N LYS A 485 -19.08 7.15 0.74
CA LYS A 485 -19.10 8.43 0.03
C LYS A 485 -19.38 8.30 -1.46
N ASP A 486 -18.88 7.23 -2.08
CA ASP A 486 -19.14 6.97 -3.51
C ASP A 486 -20.65 6.63 -3.78
N PHE A 487 -21.46 6.44 -2.71
CA PHE A 487 -22.89 6.12 -2.77
C PHE A 487 -23.78 7.18 -2.09
N GLY A 488 -23.20 8.33 -1.74
CA GLY A 488 -23.92 9.45 -1.13
C GLY A 488 -24.00 9.41 0.40
N GLY A 489 -23.28 8.50 1.06
CA GLY A 489 -23.13 8.45 2.52
C GLY A 489 -21.89 9.21 2.97
N ASP A 490 -22.05 10.44 3.44
CA ASP A 490 -20.97 11.26 3.98
C ASP A 490 -21.25 11.58 5.45
N TYR A 491 -20.57 10.85 6.35
CA TYR A 491 -20.78 10.89 7.79
C TYR A 491 -19.47 11.23 8.51
N GLU A 492 -19.57 11.91 9.66
CA GLU A 492 -18.48 11.94 10.62
C GLU A 492 -18.41 10.58 11.33
N VAL A 493 -17.38 9.82 11.07
CA VAL A 493 -17.20 8.48 11.66
C VAL A 493 -15.92 8.47 12.48
N LEU A 494 -16.01 8.01 13.72
CA LEU A 494 -14.89 7.84 14.64
C LEU A 494 -14.73 6.38 15.04
N HIS A 495 -13.50 5.98 15.25
CA HIS A 495 -13.22 4.72 15.89
C HIS A 495 -13.34 4.87 17.42
N HIS A 496 -13.77 3.83 18.13
CA HIS A 496 -14.01 3.90 19.57
C HIS A 496 -12.78 4.35 20.37
N THR A 497 -11.56 3.98 19.95
CA THR A 497 -10.34 4.41 20.63
C THR A 497 -10.11 5.91 20.54
N THR A 498 -10.43 6.53 19.41
CA THR A 498 -10.37 7.98 19.23
C THR A 498 -11.45 8.65 20.05
N PHE A 499 -12.67 8.11 20.04
CA PHE A 499 -13.78 8.68 20.79
C PHE A 499 -13.58 8.59 22.31
N ILE A 500 -13.11 7.44 22.83
CA ILE A 500 -12.78 7.29 24.26
C ILE A 500 -11.67 8.30 24.66
N ASN A 501 -10.65 8.47 23.82
CA ASN A 501 -9.58 9.45 24.05
C ASN A 501 -10.11 10.89 24.14
N GLU A 502 -11.10 11.25 23.29
CA GLU A 502 -11.80 12.53 23.38
C GLU A 502 -12.53 12.68 24.71
N LEU A 503 -13.27 11.66 25.17
CA LEU A 503 -13.99 11.68 26.44
C LEU A 503 -13.05 11.83 27.64
N VAL A 504 -11.90 11.13 27.63
CA VAL A 504 -10.89 11.26 28.68
C VAL A 504 -10.29 12.65 28.71
N LYS A 505 -9.91 13.20 27.56
CA LYS A 505 -9.36 14.57 27.44
C LYS A 505 -10.37 15.65 27.83
N ALA A 506 -11.65 15.39 27.61
CA ALA A 506 -12.73 16.28 28.05
C ALA A 506 -13.04 16.17 29.54
N GLY A 507 -12.41 15.25 30.27
CA GLY A 507 -12.67 14.97 31.69
C GLY A 507 -14.00 14.29 31.98
N MET A 508 -14.65 13.72 30.95
CA MET A 508 -15.92 12.99 31.07
C MET A 508 -15.74 11.58 31.59
N LEU A 509 -14.53 11.02 31.48
CA LEU A 509 -14.15 9.73 32.06
C LEU A 509 -13.02 9.94 33.07
N LYS A 510 -13.20 9.44 34.29
CA LYS A 510 -12.17 9.40 35.33
C LYS A 510 -11.59 8.01 35.38
N LEU A 511 -10.28 7.89 35.17
CA LEU A 511 -9.59 6.62 35.08
C LEU A 511 -8.57 6.48 36.22
N ASP A 512 -8.54 5.30 36.83
CA ASP A 512 -7.44 4.88 37.67
C ASP A 512 -6.25 4.41 36.85
N MET A 513 -5.06 4.47 37.45
CA MET A 513 -3.85 3.93 36.82
C MET A 513 -4.00 2.41 36.65
N TYR A 514 -3.55 1.91 35.51
CA TYR A 514 -3.52 0.47 35.24
C TYR A 514 -2.61 -0.26 36.25
N LYS A 515 -3.10 -1.37 36.79
CA LYS A 515 -2.41 -2.14 37.82
C LYS A 515 -1.92 -3.53 37.35
N GLY A 516 -2.00 -3.78 36.04
CA GLY A 516 -1.57 -5.05 35.46
C GLY A 516 -0.09 -5.08 35.07
N GLY A 517 0.33 -6.13 34.39
CA GLY A 517 1.69 -6.35 33.91
C GLY A 517 2.05 -5.51 32.67
N THR A 518 3.17 -5.88 32.06
CA THR A 518 3.68 -5.20 30.84
C THR A 518 2.72 -5.35 29.67
N VAL A 519 2.45 -4.24 28.98
CA VAL A 519 1.51 -4.17 27.85
C VAL A 519 2.24 -3.84 26.56
N THR A 520 1.85 -4.50 25.47
CA THR A 520 2.20 -4.11 24.11
C THR A 520 0.95 -3.79 23.30
N TYR A 521 1.08 -3.10 22.16
CA TYR A 521 -0.06 -2.74 21.32
C TYR A 521 0.05 -3.32 19.91
N HIS A 522 -1.02 -3.98 19.46
CA HIS A 522 -1.17 -4.41 18.08
C HIS A 522 -1.88 -3.33 17.26
N ASP A 523 -1.19 -2.70 16.30
CA ASP A 523 -1.80 -1.73 15.40
C ASP A 523 -2.67 -2.43 14.34
N PRO A 524 -4.01 -2.27 14.36
CA PRO A 524 -4.89 -2.80 13.34
C PRO A 524 -4.65 -2.11 12.00
N CYS A 525 -4.59 -2.91 10.92
CA CYS A 525 -4.26 -2.36 9.61
C CYS A 525 -5.32 -1.39 9.05
N TYR A 526 -6.60 -1.67 9.30
CA TYR A 526 -7.70 -0.80 8.85
C TYR A 526 -7.80 0.49 9.67
N LEU A 527 -7.34 0.49 10.91
CA LEU A 527 -7.23 1.70 11.73
C LEU A 527 -6.01 2.53 11.31
N GLY A 528 -4.82 1.93 11.30
CA GLY A 528 -3.58 2.63 11.00
C GLY A 528 -3.35 2.87 9.50
N ARG A 529 -3.02 1.82 8.72
CA ARG A 529 -2.63 1.97 7.30
C ARG A 529 -3.74 2.50 6.41
N TYR A 530 -4.99 2.18 6.69
CA TYR A 530 -6.12 2.69 5.94
C TYR A 530 -6.54 4.10 6.36
N ASN A 531 -6.56 4.40 7.66
CA ASN A 531 -7.13 5.64 8.18
C ASN A 531 -6.13 6.58 8.87
N GLY A 532 -4.88 6.15 9.09
CA GLY A 532 -3.84 6.99 9.69
C GLY A 532 -3.91 7.09 11.22
N GLU A 533 -4.81 6.36 11.85
CA GLU A 533 -5.03 6.39 13.30
C GLU A 533 -4.00 5.51 14.03
N TYR A 534 -2.94 6.12 14.51
CA TYR A 534 -1.86 5.46 15.27
C TYR A 534 -1.70 6.03 16.68
N ASP A 535 -2.03 7.30 16.85
CA ASP A 535 -1.70 8.07 18.05
C ASP A 535 -2.77 7.91 19.14
N SER A 536 -4.06 8.04 18.79
CA SER A 536 -5.16 7.96 19.78
C SER A 536 -5.14 6.71 20.65
N PRO A 537 -4.90 5.49 20.13
CA PRO A 537 -4.77 4.31 20.98
C PRO A 537 -3.61 4.39 21.98
N ARG A 538 -2.46 4.94 21.54
CA ARG A 538 -1.27 5.09 22.37
C ARG A 538 -1.44 6.15 23.44
N GLU A 539 -2.02 7.29 23.08
CA GLU A 539 -2.36 8.36 24.01
C GLU A 539 -3.28 7.83 25.11
N LEU A 540 -4.34 7.10 24.73
CA LEU A 540 -5.29 6.53 25.69
C LEU A 540 -4.64 5.53 26.65
N LEU A 541 -3.75 4.65 26.18
CA LEU A 541 -3.00 3.74 27.04
C LEU A 541 -2.02 4.50 27.94
N ASN A 542 -1.42 5.58 27.47
CA ASN A 542 -0.56 6.45 28.28
C ASN A 542 -1.32 7.18 29.39
N GLU A 543 -2.58 7.59 29.16
CA GLU A 543 -3.44 8.18 30.20
C GLU A 543 -3.71 7.21 31.36
N LEU A 544 -3.66 5.90 31.10
CA LEU A 544 -3.70 4.85 32.13
C LEU A 544 -2.35 4.60 32.81
N GLY A 545 -1.30 5.38 32.47
CA GLY A 545 0.06 5.18 32.98
C GLY A 545 0.77 3.96 32.39
N ILE A 546 0.30 3.41 31.27
CA ILE A 546 0.91 2.27 30.60
C ILE A 546 2.08 2.77 29.73
N GLU A 547 3.29 2.37 30.07
CA GLU A 547 4.44 2.49 29.18
C GLU A 547 4.48 1.26 28.27
N LEU A 548 4.23 1.48 26.95
CA LEU A 548 4.12 0.39 25.99
C LEU A 548 5.48 -0.26 25.70
N ALA A 549 5.55 -1.57 25.81
CA ALA A 549 6.63 -2.37 25.24
C ALA A 549 6.38 -2.56 23.74
N GLU A 550 6.83 -1.59 22.92
CA GLU A 550 6.57 -1.60 21.47
C GLU A 550 7.21 -2.81 20.78
N MET A 551 6.45 -3.44 19.90
CA MET A 551 6.99 -4.49 19.03
C MET A 551 7.95 -3.90 17.99
N GLU A 552 8.97 -4.65 17.56
CA GLU A 552 9.87 -4.25 16.47
C GLU A 552 9.08 -3.84 15.21
N ARG A 553 7.97 -4.54 14.93
CA ARG A 553 7.02 -4.21 13.88
C ARG A 553 5.78 -3.56 14.48
N SER A 554 5.83 -2.24 14.66
CA SER A 554 4.74 -1.42 15.19
C SER A 554 4.35 -0.29 14.22
N GLY A 555 3.26 0.41 14.49
CA GLY A 555 2.75 1.50 13.68
C GLY A 555 2.49 1.09 12.23
N PHE A 556 2.94 1.89 11.27
CA PHE A 556 2.75 1.60 9.84
C PHE A 556 3.43 0.30 9.37
N ARG A 557 4.42 -0.22 10.11
CA ARG A 557 5.10 -1.50 9.84
C ARG A 557 4.50 -2.69 10.56
N SER A 558 3.45 -2.49 11.36
CA SER A 558 2.79 -3.57 12.10
C SER A 558 2.51 -4.78 11.19
N ARG A 559 2.88 -5.98 11.66
CA ARG A 559 2.47 -7.23 10.99
C ARG A 559 0.97 -7.38 11.12
N CYS A 560 0.29 -7.79 10.05
CA CYS A 560 -1.14 -8.10 10.07
C CYS A 560 -1.44 -9.26 11.02
N CYS A 561 -2.63 -9.26 11.61
CA CYS A 561 -3.15 -10.39 12.39
C CYS A 561 -3.59 -11.58 11.52
N GLY A 562 -3.80 -11.35 10.22
CA GLY A 562 -4.29 -12.36 9.27
C GLY A 562 -5.79 -12.36 9.05
N GLY A 563 -6.57 -11.49 9.72
CA GLY A 563 -8.04 -11.51 9.68
C GLY A 563 -8.67 -10.82 8.48
N GLY A 564 -7.99 -9.82 7.87
CA GLY A 564 -8.59 -9.02 6.80
C GLY A 564 -8.70 -9.71 5.44
N GLY A 565 -9.41 -9.07 4.53
CA GLY A 565 -9.49 -9.49 3.12
C GLY A 565 -10.23 -10.79 2.85
N GLY A 566 -11.04 -11.26 3.80
CA GLY A 566 -11.68 -12.57 3.73
C GLY A 566 -10.70 -13.75 3.93
N ALA A 567 -9.46 -13.49 4.38
CA ALA A 567 -8.43 -14.54 4.47
C ALA A 567 -8.81 -15.72 5.38
N PRO A 568 -9.47 -15.55 6.54
CA PRO A 568 -9.95 -16.68 7.33
C PRO A 568 -11.06 -17.50 6.65
N ILE A 569 -11.79 -16.89 5.73
CA ILE A 569 -12.89 -17.51 4.97
C ILE A 569 -12.34 -18.28 3.78
N THR A 570 -11.41 -17.68 3.04
CA THR A 570 -10.76 -18.30 1.87
C THR A 570 -9.70 -19.31 2.26
N ASP A 571 -9.16 -19.23 3.45
CA ASP A 571 -8.24 -20.16 4.14
C ASP A 571 -7.19 -20.80 3.22
N ILE A 572 -6.43 -19.96 2.53
CA ILE A 572 -5.35 -20.43 1.66
C ILE A 572 -4.19 -20.93 2.53
N PRO A 573 -3.74 -22.19 2.33
CA PRO A 573 -2.71 -22.79 3.17
C PRO A 573 -1.35 -22.10 3.00
N GLY A 574 -0.58 -22.07 4.07
CA GLY A 574 0.80 -21.62 4.14
C GLY A 574 1.65 -22.55 5.01
N GLU A 575 2.94 -22.27 5.10
CA GLU A 575 3.85 -23.00 6.01
C GLU A 575 3.56 -22.65 7.48
N ARG A 576 3.00 -21.45 7.72
CA ARG A 576 2.71 -20.90 9.06
C ARG A 576 1.43 -20.08 9.03
N ARG A 577 0.75 -19.96 10.18
CA ARG A 577 -0.36 -19.02 10.34
C ARG A 577 0.17 -17.60 10.58
N ILE A 578 -0.45 -16.63 9.94
CA ILE A 578 -0.07 -15.21 10.10
C ILE A 578 -0.25 -14.74 11.55
N ALA A 579 -1.33 -15.18 12.23
CA ALA A 579 -1.60 -14.85 13.63
C ALA A 579 -0.50 -15.36 14.56
N ASP A 580 0.02 -16.57 14.33
CA ASP A 580 1.09 -17.16 15.15
C ASP A 580 2.37 -16.32 15.03
N MET A 581 2.73 -15.91 13.80
CA MET A 581 3.89 -15.03 13.59
C MET A 581 3.71 -13.66 14.26
N ARG A 582 2.47 -13.13 14.32
CA ARG A 582 2.21 -11.87 15.02
C ARG A 582 2.31 -12.07 16.53
N MET A 583 1.83 -13.18 17.06
CA MET A 583 1.97 -13.51 18.47
C MET A 583 3.44 -13.73 18.89
N GLU A 584 4.29 -14.21 17.98
CA GLU A 584 5.74 -14.24 18.21
C GLU A 584 6.33 -12.83 18.36
N ASP A 585 5.89 -11.86 17.51
CA ASP A 585 6.29 -10.45 17.66
C ASP A 585 5.84 -9.91 19.04
N VAL A 586 4.65 -10.30 19.54
CA VAL A 586 4.15 -9.97 20.89
C VAL A 586 5.05 -10.58 21.98
N LYS A 587 5.28 -11.89 21.92
CA LYS A 587 6.11 -12.61 22.90
C LYS A 587 7.54 -12.05 23.00
N ALA A 588 8.08 -11.58 21.87
CA ALA A 588 9.42 -10.99 21.83
C ALA A 588 9.54 -9.69 22.64
N THR A 589 8.45 -9.01 22.98
CA THR A 589 8.44 -7.82 23.84
C THR A 589 8.49 -8.16 25.33
N GLY A 590 8.22 -9.40 25.71
CA GLY A 590 8.04 -9.80 27.10
C GLY A 590 6.72 -9.33 27.72
N ALA A 591 5.80 -8.79 26.92
CA ALA A 591 4.51 -8.33 27.43
C ALA A 591 3.62 -9.48 27.90
N GLU A 592 2.87 -9.23 28.98
CA GLU A 592 1.87 -10.13 29.54
C GLU A 592 0.50 -9.93 28.90
N LEU A 593 0.26 -8.74 28.36
CA LEU A 593 -0.97 -8.33 27.69
C LEU A 593 -0.68 -7.68 26.34
N VAL A 594 -1.43 -8.06 25.31
CA VAL A 594 -1.50 -7.32 24.05
C VAL A 594 -2.83 -6.56 23.96
N ALA A 595 -2.74 -5.24 23.95
CA ALA A 595 -3.87 -4.36 23.70
C ALA A 595 -4.17 -4.32 22.19
N VAL A 596 -5.46 -4.33 21.83
CA VAL A 596 -5.95 -4.33 20.46
C VAL A 596 -7.09 -3.31 20.34
N GLY A 597 -7.32 -2.73 19.17
CA GLY A 597 -8.49 -1.92 18.87
C GLY A 597 -9.19 -2.46 17.62
N CYS A 598 -9.56 -3.74 17.60
CA CYS A 598 -10.22 -4.38 16.46
C CYS A 598 -10.75 -5.76 16.86
N GLN A 599 -12.05 -5.95 16.74
CA GLN A 599 -12.72 -7.22 17.08
C GLN A 599 -12.11 -8.40 16.32
N GLN A 600 -11.87 -8.25 15.03
CA GLN A 600 -11.30 -9.32 14.20
C GLN A 600 -9.84 -9.62 14.56
N CYS A 601 -9.03 -8.59 14.86
CA CYS A 601 -7.66 -8.81 15.34
C CYS A 601 -7.65 -9.53 16.72
N THR A 602 -8.58 -9.19 17.62
CA THR A 602 -8.75 -9.85 18.91
C THR A 602 -9.02 -11.34 18.70
N ALA A 603 -10.00 -11.69 17.88
CA ALA A 603 -10.32 -13.09 17.57
C ALA A 603 -9.14 -13.86 16.97
N MET A 604 -8.41 -13.24 16.05
CA MET A 604 -7.24 -13.87 15.41
C MET A 604 -6.11 -14.13 16.38
N LEU A 605 -5.81 -13.20 17.28
CA LEU A 605 -4.72 -13.33 18.25
C LEU A 605 -5.10 -14.26 19.42
N GLU A 606 -6.35 -14.23 19.87
CA GLU A 606 -6.85 -15.21 20.86
C GLU A 606 -6.90 -16.64 20.30
N GLY A 607 -7.10 -16.80 18.99
CA GLY A 607 -7.05 -18.09 18.32
C GLY A 607 -5.65 -18.72 18.20
N VAL A 608 -4.60 -18.08 18.76
CA VAL A 608 -3.25 -18.66 18.86
C VAL A 608 -3.17 -19.58 20.09
N VAL A 609 -2.59 -20.76 19.89
CA VAL A 609 -2.48 -21.79 20.93
C VAL A 609 -1.65 -21.30 22.12
N GLU A 610 -2.11 -21.63 23.33
CA GLU A 610 -1.41 -21.36 24.60
C GLU A 610 -0.03 -22.09 24.66
N PRO A 611 0.99 -21.56 25.39
CA PRO A 611 0.91 -20.34 26.19
C PRO A 611 1.10 -19.07 25.35
N ARG A 612 0.27 -18.06 25.59
CA ARG A 612 0.36 -16.74 24.96
C ARG A 612 0.00 -15.63 25.97
N PRO A 613 0.45 -14.37 25.74
CA PRO A 613 -0.06 -13.20 26.46
C PRO A 613 -1.59 -13.06 26.37
N GLU A 614 -2.17 -12.43 27.35
CA GLU A 614 -3.59 -12.08 27.34
C GLU A 614 -3.89 -11.12 26.18
N VAL A 615 -5.09 -11.20 25.60
CA VAL A 615 -5.53 -10.31 24.51
C VAL A 615 -6.75 -9.54 24.99
N LYS A 616 -6.66 -8.21 25.05
CA LYS A 616 -7.78 -7.34 25.39
C LYS A 616 -7.94 -6.21 24.39
N ASP A 617 -9.18 -5.88 24.11
CA ASP A 617 -9.48 -4.62 23.43
C ASP A 617 -9.23 -3.44 24.38
N ILE A 618 -8.84 -2.30 23.80
CA ILE A 618 -8.62 -1.07 24.59
C ILE A 618 -9.87 -0.67 25.38
N ALA A 619 -11.07 -0.86 24.83
CA ALA A 619 -12.30 -0.58 25.55
C ALA A 619 -12.44 -1.42 26.82
N GLU A 620 -11.99 -2.69 26.80
CA GLU A 620 -11.99 -3.55 28.00
C GLU A 620 -11.01 -3.03 29.05
N ILE A 621 -9.78 -2.67 28.64
CA ILE A 621 -8.75 -2.15 29.56
C ILE A 621 -9.21 -0.84 30.21
N VAL A 622 -9.78 0.07 29.44
CA VAL A 622 -10.29 1.36 29.96
C VAL A 622 -11.49 1.15 30.88
N ALA A 623 -12.42 0.25 30.51
CA ALA A 623 -13.60 -0.04 31.34
C ALA A 623 -13.27 -0.71 32.67
N GLU A 624 -12.16 -1.47 32.74
CA GLU A 624 -11.63 -2.05 33.98
C GLU A 624 -10.94 -0.98 34.85
N SER A 625 -10.48 0.11 34.26
CA SER A 625 -9.79 1.22 34.92
C SER A 625 -10.71 2.40 35.29
N LEU A 626 -12.02 2.28 35.06
CA LEU A 626 -12.97 3.31 35.52
C LEU A 626 -12.96 3.46 37.05
N VAL A 627 -12.87 4.69 37.53
CA VAL A 627 -13.09 5.00 38.94
C VAL A 627 -14.55 4.72 39.26
N GLU A 628 -14.81 3.73 40.12
CA GLU A 628 -16.15 3.49 40.64
C GLU A 628 -16.49 4.61 41.65
N GLU A 629 -17.39 5.51 41.29
CA GLU A 629 -17.94 6.43 42.27
C GLU A 629 -18.77 5.58 43.26
N VAL A 630 -18.28 5.47 44.50
CA VAL A 630 -19.02 4.83 45.57
C VAL A 630 -20.20 5.74 45.91
N HIS A 631 -21.38 5.39 45.42
CA HIS A 631 -22.65 6.04 45.73
C HIS A 631 -23.21 5.52 47.07
#